data_17b180a5cf574f217ae425713165077c
#
_entry.id   17b180a5cf574f217ae425713165077c
#
_cell.length_a   1.000
_cell.length_b   1.000
_cell.length_c   1.000
_cell.angle_alpha   90.00
_cell.angle_beta   90.00
_cell.angle_gamma   90.00
#
_symmetry.space_group_name_H-M   'P 1'
#
loop_
_entity.id
_entity.type
_entity.pdbx_description
1 polymer ?
#
loop_
_entity_poly.entity_id
_entity_poly.type
_entity_poly.pdbx_seq_one_letter_code
_entity_poly.pdbx_strand_id
1 'polypeptide(L)'
;MRIALIGMGRMGRMIRDCAADRGIEVAAEFNTATIAQLAQCDRMDAVIDFSAPASLPALAAYVQRTGTPLVSGTTGYCDEEAARVNALGNYAPVAVSANFSIGVAVLKHLAAEAAALLPDFDIEIIETHHRMKKDAPSGTAKLLLSAVNPDGTHPTVFGREGFAPRTAGEIGVHAVRGGTVAGVHT
;
A
#
# COMPACT_ATOMS: atom_id res chain seq x y z
N MET A 1 -18.96 -16.98 0.36
CA MET A 1 -17.51 -16.69 0.31
C MET A 1 -17.02 -16.57 1.73
N ARG A 2 -15.96 -17.30 2.10
CA ARG A 2 -15.35 -17.33 3.43
C ARG A 2 -13.96 -16.70 3.37
N ILE A 3 -13.72 -15.69 4.17
CA ILE A 3 -12.45 -14.96 4.17
C ILE A 3 -11.78 -14.98 5.55
N ALA A 4 -10.44 -14.83 5.55
CA ALA A 4 -9.68 -14.52 6.75
C ALA A 4 -9.21 -13.04 6.68
N LEU A 5 -9.28 -12.33 7.81
CA LEU A 5 -8.78 -10.97 7.94
C LEU A 5 -7.53 -10.94 8.83
N ILE A 6 -6.48 -10.28 8.34
CA ILE A 6 -5.25 -10.04 9.10
C ILE A 6 -5.12 -8.53 9.31
N GLY A 7 -4.98 -8.13 10.59
CA GLY A 7 -4.93 -6.73 10.96
C GLY A 7 -6.28 -6.15 11.34
N MET A 8 -6.60 -6.15 12.64
CA MET A 8 -7.87 -5.66 13.21
C MET A 8 -7.80 -4.19 13.67
N GLY A 9 -7.03 -3.38 12.93
CA GLY A 9 -7.00 -1.93 13.06
C GLY A 9 -8.21 -1.24 12.45
N ARG A 10 -8.10 0.04 12.11
CA ARG A 10 -9.19 0.80 11.47
C ARG A 10 -9.67 0.14 10.17
N MET A 11 -8.74 -0.19 9.26
CA MET A 11 -9.08 -0.80 7.98
C MET A 11 -9.69 -2.19 8.15
N GLY A 12 -9.10 -3.06 8.98
CA GLY A 12 -9.65 -4.40 9.20
C GLY A 12 -11.08 -4.38 9.71
N ARG A 13 -11.40 -3.49 10.65
CA ARG A 13 -12.79 -3.31 11.13
C ARG A 13 -13.73 -2.86 10.03
N MET A 14 -13.33 -1.87 9.23
CA MET A 14 -14.16 -1.41 8.09
C MET A 14 -14.37 -2.53 7.06
N ILE A 15 -13.35 -3.32 6.79
CA ILE A 15 -13.44 -4.47 5.86
C ILE A 15 -14.40 -5.52 6.43
N ARG A 16 -14.32 -5.83 7.72
CA ARG A 16 -15.24 -6.74 8.39
C ARG A 16 -16.69 -6.27 8.26
N ASP A 17 -16.93 -4.98 8.54
CA ASP A 17 -18.28 -4.41 8.48
C ASP A 17 -18.80 -4.43 7.01
N CYS A 18 -17.96 -4.05 6.06
CA CYS A 18 -18.29 -4.17 4.63
C CYS A 18 -18.51 -5.62 4.16
N ALA A 19 -17.81 -6.58 4.73
CA ALA A 19 -18.02 -8.00 4.43
C ALA A 19 -19.41 -8.47 4.90
N ALA A 20 -19.79 -8.08 6.13
CA ALA A 20 -21.11 -8.37 6.67
C ALA A 20 -22.24 -7.81 5.80
N ASP A 21 -22.15 -6.55 5.37
CA ASP A 21 -23.11 -5.89 4.48
C ASP A 21 -23.28 -6.60 3.13
N ARG A 22 -22.28 -7.37 2.70
CA ARG A 22 -22.27 -8.11 1.45
C ARG A 22 -22.52 -9.61 1.60
N GLY A 23 -22.84 -10.08 2.80
CA GLY A 23 -23.05 -11.50 3.08
C GLY A 23 -21.78 -12.35 2.91
N ILE A 24 -20.60 -11.73 3.12
CA ILE A 24 -19.31 -12.42 3.09
C ILE A 24 -18.98 -12.85 4.52
N GLU A 25 -18.76 -14.15 4.73
CA GLU A 25 -18.38 -14.70 6.03
C GLU A 25 -16.92 -14.37 6.36
N VAL A 26 -16.69 -13.63 7.43
CA VAL A 26 -15.36 -13.51 8.04
C VAL A 26 -15.16 -14.68 8.98
N ALA A 27 -14.55 -15.76 8.48
CA ALA A 27 -14.41 -17.03 9.19
C ALA A 27 -13.27 -16.98 10.25
N ALA A 28 -12.30 -16.07 10.10
CA ALA A 28 -11.21 -15.89 11.05
C ALA A 28 -10.65 -14.46 11.03
N GLU A 29 -10.26 -13.97 12.20
CA GLU A 29 -9.66 -12.65 12.38
C GLU A 29 -8.35 -12.78 13.16
N PHE A 30 -7.29 -12.13 12.65
CA PHE A 30 -5.96 -12.20 13.25
C PHE A 30 -5.38 -10.82 13.50
N ASN A 31 -4.65 -10.70 14.57
CA ASN A 31 -3.81 -9.56 14.92
C ASN A 31 -2.38 -10.04 15.22
N THR A 32 -1.50 -9.15 15.59
CA THR A 32 -0.09 -9.47 15.90
C THR A 32 0.08 -10.56 16.95
N ALA A 33 -0.84 -10.67 17.93
CA ALA A 33 -0.76 -11.69 18.98
C ALA A 33 -1.30 -13.06 18.54
N THR A 34 -2.21 -13.09 17.57
CA THR A 34 -2.92 -14.31 17.14
C THR A 34 -2.50 -14.84 15.78
N ILE A 35 -1.64 -14.10 15.06
CA ILE A 35 -1.26 -14.42 13.67
C ILE A 35 -0.66 -15.83 13.51
N ALA A 36 0.01 -16.35 14.53
CA ALA A 36 0.57 -17.71 14.52
C ALA A 36 -0.51 -18.79 14.35
N GLN A 37 -1.76 -18.54 14.75
CA GLN A 37 -2.88 -19.47 14.61
C GLN A 37 -3.32 -19.64 13.15
N LEU A 38 -2.93 -18.73 12.25
CA LEU A 38 -3.18 -18.84 10.82
C LEU A 38 -2.58 -20.14 10.22
N ALA A 39 -1.51 -20.65 10.83
CA ALA A 39 -0.89 -21.91 10.42
C ALA A 39 -1.83 -23.13 10.53
N GLN A 40 -2.84 -23.06 11.40
CA GLN A 40 -3.79 -24.14 11.65
C GLN A 40 -5.11 -23.99 10.84
N CYS A 41 -5.28 -22.85 10.15
CA CYS A 41 -6.48 -22.60 9.37
C CYS A 41 -6.49 -23.41 8.08
N ASP A 42 -7.68 -23.95 7.75
CA ASP A 42 -7.95 -24.52 6.44
C ASP A 42 -7.94 -23.45 5.35
N ARG A 43 -7.95 -23.90 4.10
CA ARG A 43 -8.05 -23.02 2.94
C ARG A 43 -9.32 -22.16 3.02
N MET A 44 -9.16 -20.84 2.82
CA MET A 44 -10.24 -19.88 2.66
C MET A 44 -10.40 -19.49 1.19
N ASP A 45 -11.51 -18.83 0.85
CA ASP A 45 -11.73 -18.29 -0.50
C ASP A 45 -10.79 -17.11 -0.78
N ALA A 46 -10.46 -16.32 0.26
CA ALA A 46 -9.42 -15.30 0.21
C ALA A 46 -8.88 -14.97 1.62
N VAL A 47 -7.66 -14.44 1.67
CA VAL A 47 -7.10 -13.79 2.85
C VAL A 47 -6.88 -12.31 2.54
N ILE A 48 -7.35 -11.43 3.43
CA ILE A 48 -7.22 -9.97 3.30
C ILE A 48 -6.33 -9.48 4.43
N ASP A 49 -5.21 -8.83 4.08
CA ASP A 49 -4.19 -8.36 5.00
C ASP A 49 -4.06 -6.84 4.98
N PHE A 50 -4.40 -6.20 6.11
CA PHE A 50 -4.16 -4.78 6.39
C PHE A 50 -3.50 -4.64 7.77
N SER A 51 -2.32 -5.25 7.92
CA SER A 51 -1.62 -5.37 9.19
C SER A 51 -0.27 -4.63 9.21
N ALA A 52 0.80 -5.35 9.34
CA ALA A 52 2.18 -4.85 9.37
C ALA A 52 3.13 -5.90 8.77
N PRO A 53 4.33 -5.52 8.31
CA PRO A 53 5.33 -6.43 7.74
C PRO A 53 5.63 -7.66 8.61
N ALA A 54 5.58 -7.50 9.93
CA ALA A 54 5.79 -8.60 10.89
C ALA A 54 4.83 -9.80 10.71
N SER A 55 3.67 -9.62 10.06
CA SER A 55 2.73 -10.71 9.75
C SER A 55 3.13 -11.53 8.54
N LEU A 56 4.04 -11.04 7.70
CA LEU A 56 4.42 -11.67 6.43
C LEU A 56 4.91 -13.12 6.56
N PRO A 57 5.74 -13.50 7.55
CA PRO A 57 6.20 -14.90 7.63
C PRO A 57 5.06 -15.91 7.77
N ALA A 58 4.09 -15.63 8.65
CA ALA A 58 2.93 -16.49 8.86
C ALA A 58 1.96 -16.47 7.67
N LEU A 59 1.72 -15.28 7.09
CA LEU A 59 0.90 -15.11 5.90
C LEU A 59 1.47 -15.87 4.70
N ALA A 60 2.78 -15.75 4.45
CA ALA A 60 3.45 -16.42 3.36
C ALA A 60 3.36 -17.96 3.51
N ALA A 61 3.64 -18.48 4.70
CA ALA A 61 3.52 -19.92 4.96
C ALA A 61 2.08 -20.43 4.73
N TYR A 62 1.07 -19.64 5.12
CA TYR A 62 -0.32 -20.00 4.91
C TYR A 62 -0.68 -20.02 3.41
N VAL A 63 -0.34 -18.96 2.66
CA VAL A 63 -0.63 -18.88 1.22
C VAL A 63 0.09 -20.00 0.46
N GLN A 64 1.36 -20.26 0.77
CA GLN A 64 2.14 -21.33 0.13
C GLN A 64 1.53 -22.72 0.39
N ARG A 65 1.05 -22.97 1.60
CA ARG A 65 0.46 -24.25 1.98
C ARG A 65 -0.92 -24.48 1.38
N THR A 66 -1.75 -23.43 1.32
CA THR A 66 -3.18 -23.58 1.02
C THR A 66 -3.57 -23.16 -0.39
N GLY A 67 -2.74 -22.35 -1.07
CA GLY A 67 -3.11 -21.72 -2.34
C GLY A 67 -4.26 -20.70 -2.19
N THR A 68 -4.46 -20.14 -0.97
CA THR A 68 -5.50 -19.13 -0.74
C THR A 68 -5.13 -17.81 -1.41
N PRO A 69 -6.02 -17.22 -2.25
CA PRO A 69 -5.81 -15.90 -2.83
C PRO A 69 -5.56 -14.83 -1.76
N LEU A 70 -4.62 -13.91 -2.03
CA LEU A 70 -4.21 -12.85 -1.11
C LEU A 70 -4.56 -11.46 -1.67
N VAL A 71 -5.17 -10.63 -0.82
CA VAL A 71 -5.25 -9.17 -1.03
C VAL A 71 -4.49 -8.50 0.12
N SER A 72 -3.39 -7.81 -0.16
CA SER A 72 -2.59 -7.13 0.87
C SER A 72 -2.54 -5.62 0.65
N GLY A 73 -3.00 -4.89 1.65
CA GLY A 73 -2.87 -3.44 1.81
C GLY A 73 -1.85 -3.05 2.87
N THR A 74 -1.05 -4.00 3.35
CA THR A 74 0.04 -3.72 4.29
C THR A 74 1.12 -2.90 3.61
N THR A 75 1.57 -1.85 4.29
CA THR A 75 2.62 -0.93 3.84
C THR A 75 3.86 -1.03 4.73
N GLY A 76 4.98 -0.47 4.26
CA GLY A 76 6.22 -0.43 5.04
C GLY A 76 7.09 -1.67 4.90
N TYR A 77 6.85 -2.51 3.91
CA TYR A 77 7.77 -3.58 3.52
C TYR A 77 9.12 -3.00 3.08
N CYS A 78 10.21 -3.64 3.48
CA CYS A 78 11.49 -3.45 2.83
C CYS A 78 11.51 -4.17 1.46
N ASP A 79 12.54 -3.93 0.65
CA ASP A 79 12.61 -4.50 -0.72
C ASP A 79 12.56 -6.03 -0.72
N GLU A 80 13.22 -6.68 0.22
CA GLU A 80 13.21 -8.14 0.38
C GLU A 80 11.82 -8.66 0.75
N GLU A 81 11.13 -8.01 1.68
CA GLU A 81 9.77 -8.36 2.07
C GLU A 81 8.79 -8.14 0.91
N ALA A 82 8.91 -7.04 0.17
CA ALA A 82 8.10 -6.77 -1.00
C ALA A 82 8.31 -7.83 -2.09
N ALA A 83 9.56 -8.22 -2.36
CA ALA A 83 9.87 -9.30 -3.29
C ALA A 83 9.24 -10.63 -2.82
N ARG A 84 9.28 -10.92 -1.52
CA ARG A 84 8.67 -12.12 -0.93
C ARG A 84 7.16 -12.15 -1.08
N VAL A 85 6.48 -11.01 -0.83
CA VAL A 85 5.02 -10.91 -1.04
C VAL A 85 4.66 -11.15 -2.51
N ASN A 86 5.40 -10.52 -3.43
CA ASN A 86 5.17 -10.69 -4.87
C ASN A 86 5.40 -12.14 -5.32
N ALA A 87 6.40 -12.82 -4.77
CA ALA A 87 6.70 -14.23 -5.06
C ALA A 87 5.56 -15.19 -4.64
N LEU A 88 4.65 -14.78 -3.76
CA LEU A 88 3.45 -15.56 -3.43
C LEU A 88 2.53 -15.75 -4.64
N GLY A 89 2.65 -14.90 -5.66
CA GLY A 89 1.98 -15.07 -6.95
C GLY A 89 2.27 -16.40 -7.66
N ASN A 90 3.35 -17.10 -7.29
CA ASN A 90 3.65 -18.45 -7.78
C ASN A 90 2.76 -19.54 -7.15
N TYR A 91 2.08 -19.23 -6.06
CA TYR A 91 1.26 -20.20 -5.28
C TYR A 91 -0.23 -19.89 -5.33
N ALA A 92 -0.61 -18.62 -5.45
CA ALA A 92 -1.99 -18.17 -5.46
C ALA A 92 -2.13 -16.83 -6.20
N PRO A 93 -3.33 -16.43 -6.64
CA PRO A 93 -3.59 -15.05 -7.06
C PRO A 93 -3.27 -14.06 -5.93
N VAL A 94 -2.47 -13.02 -6.24
CA VAL A 94 -2.03 -12.01 -5.26
C VAL A 94 -2.30 -10.61 -5.81
N ALA A 95 -3.00 -9.79 -5.01
CA ALA A 95 -3.19 -8.37 -5.26
C ALA A 95 -2.55 -7.58 -4.11
N VAL A 96 -1.50 -6.81 -4.42
CA VAL A 96 -0.81 -5.96 -3.44
C VAL A 96 -0.90 -4.51 -3.88
N SER A 97 -1.32 -3.64 -2.96
CA SER A 97 -1.31 -2.19 -3.22
C SER A 97 -1.20 -1.41 -1.92
N ALA A 98 -0.42 -0.33 -1.96
CA ALA A 98 -0.39 0.64 -0.86
C ALA A 98 -1.69 1.47 -0.75
N ASN A 99 -2.54 1.44 -1.79
CA ASN A 99 -3.82 2.14 -1.81
C ASN A 99 -4.81 1.45 -2.77
N PHE A 100 -5.99 1.10 -2.28
CA PHE A 100 -7.08 0.47 -3.04
C PHE A 100 -8.19 1.47 -3.41
N SER A 101 -7.97 2.79 -3.26
CA SER A 101 -8.92 3.80 -3.71
C SER A 101 -8.96 3.88 -5.23
N ILE A 102 -10.16 3.74 -5.82
CA ILE A 102 -10.37 3.93 -7.26
C ILE A 102 -9.95 5.34 -7.68
N GLY A 103 -10.26 6.37 -6.85
CA GLY A 103 -9.85 7.75 -7.12
C GLY A 103 -8.33 7.92 -7.20
N VAL A 104 -7.57 7.25 -6.32
CA VAL A 104 -6.11 7.25 -6.37
C VAL A 104 -5.58 6.50 -7.60
N ALA A 105 -6.22 5.39 -7.99
CA ALA A 105 -5.86 4.67 -9.21
C ALA A 105 -6.05 5.54 -10.46
N VAL A 106 -7.16 6.28 -10.54
CA VAL A 106 -7.42 7.24 -11.62
C VAL A 106 -6.41 8.39 -11.59
N LEU A 107 -6.17 9.00 -10.42
CA LEU A 107 -5.17 10.07 -10.27
C LEU A 107 -3.78 9.61 -10.74
N LYS A 108 -3.36 8.41 -10.35
CA LYS A 108 -2.10 7.80 -10.78
C LYS A 108 -2.02 7.69 -12.30
N HIS A 109 -3.09 7.20 -12.94
CA HIS A 109 -3.15 7.07 -14.40
C HIS A 109 -3.05 8.42 -15.10
N LEU A 110 -3.86 9.40 -14.67
CA LEU A 110 -3.87 10.74 -15.25
C LEU A 110 -2.52 11.47 -15.03
N ALA A 111 -1.90 11.30 -13.88
CA ALA A 111 -0.57 11.88 -13.60
C ALA A 111 0.51 11.31 -14.53
N ALA A 112 0.50 9.98 -14.76
CA ALA A 112 1.42 9.34 -15.69
C ALA A 112 1.23 9.84 -17.12
N GLU A 113 -0.02 9.95 -17.58
CA GLU A 113 -0.35 10.45 -18.91
C GLU A 113 0.06 11.92 -19.07
N ALA A 114 -0.23 12.76 -18.07
CA ALA A 114 0.17 14.17 -18.09
C ALA A 114 1.71 14.33 -18.14
N ALA A 115 2.46 13.57 -17.34
CA ALA A 115 3.91 13.61 -17.35
C ALA A 115 4.49 13.21 -18.71
N ALA A 116 3.91 12.20 -19.37
CA ALA A 116 4.34 11.76 -20.70
C ALA A 116 4.05 12.79 -21.80
N LEU A 117 2.94 13.53 -21.70
CA LEU A 117 2.53 14.56 -22.66
C LEU A 117 3.23 15.91 -22.46
N LEU A 118 3.73 16.16 -21.26
CA LEU A 118 4.34 17.42 -20.82
C LEU A 118 5.75 17.20 -20.27
N PRO A 119 6.70 16.66 -21.06
CA PRO A 119 8.01 16.22 -20.57
C PRO A 119 8.90 17.36 -20.04
N ASP A 120 8.63 18.59 -20.47
CA ASP A 120 9.40 19.77 -20.03
C ASP A 120 8.77 20.50 -18.83
N PHE A 121 7.67 19.95 -18.27
CA PHE A 121 7.01 20.58 -17.12
C PHE A 121 7.63 20.08 -15.82
N ASP A 122 7.69 20.99 -14.85
CA ASP A 122 8.12 20.67 -13.49
C ASP A 122 7.08 19.81 -12.77
N ILE A 123 7.56 18.77 -12.08
CA ILE A 123 6.70 17.87 -11.32
C ILE A 123 6.99 18.01 -9.82
N GLU A 124 5.96 18.27 -9.04
CA GLU A 124 6.01 18.30 -7.57
C GLU A 124 4.89 17.43 -7.01
N ILE A 125 5.23 16.54 -6.09
CA ILE A 125 4.29 15.70 -5.35
C ILE A 125 4.24 16.21 -3.91
N ILE A 126 3.07 16.65 -3.46
CA ILE A 126 2.87 17.13 -2.10
C ILE A 126 1.84 16.24 -1.42
N GLU A 127 2.18 15.68 -0.26
CA GLU A 127 1.25 14.88 0.53
C GLU A 127 1.14 15.39 1.95
N THR A 128 -0.08 15.39 2.47
CA THR A 128 -0.38 15.81 3.84
C THR A 128 -1.14 14.73 4.57
N HIS A 129 -0.67 14.33 5.76
CA HIS A 129 -1.34 13.36 6.62
C HIS A 129 -1.35 13.82 8.08
N HIS A 130 -2.17 13.14 8.88
CA HIS A 130 -2.26 13.36 10.32
C HIS A 130 -0.90 13.18 11.03
N ARG A 131 -0.76 13.83 12.18
CA ARG A 131 0.48 13.81 13.00
C ARG A 131 0.97 12.41 13.41
N MET A 132 0.09 11.40 13.42
CA MET A 132 0.40 10.02 13.84
C MET A 132 0.96 9.15 12.72
N LYS A 133 0.99 9.63 11.45
CA LYS A 133 1.55 8.84 10.34
C LYS A 133 3.07 8.79 10.45
N LYS A 134 3.62 7.58 10.46
CA LYS A 134 5.05 7.33 10.69
C LYS A 134 5.90 7.35 9.43
N ASP A 135 5.38 6.76 8.35
CA ASP A 135 6.08 6.69 7.06
C ASP A 135 6.00 8.03 6.32
N ALA A 136 7.09 8.43 5.70
CA ALA A 136 7.21 9.57 4.78
C ALA A 136 8.27 9.26 3.71
N PRO A 137 7.97 9.51 2.41
CA PRO A 137 6.66 9.80 1.86
C PRO A 137 5.66 8.66 2.05
N SER A 138 4.36 8.99 1.96
CA SER A 138 3.28 7.99 2.05
C SER A 138 3.35 6.96 0.91
N GLY A 139 2.77 5.78 1.13
CA GLY A 139 2.67 4.77 0.08
C GLY A 139 2.00 5.29 -1.20
N THR A 140 0.98 6.15 -1.07
CA THR A 140 0.31 6.79 -2.22
C THR A 140 1.24 7.78 -2.94
N ALA A 141 2.03 8.58 -2.22
CA ALA A 141 3.01 9.47 -2.85
C ALA A 141 4.08 8.68 -3.62
N LYS A 142 4.53 7.55 -3.08
CA LYS A 142 5.45 6.63 -3.78
C LYS A 142 4.81 6.01 -5.02
N LEU A 143 3.51 5.66 -4.97
CA LEU A 143 2.77 5.18 -6.16
C LEU A 143 2.66 6.26 -7.24
N LEU A 144 2.43 7.51 -6.86
CA LEU A 144 2.40 8.64 -7.81
C LEU A 144 3.79 8.89 -8.39
N LEU A 145 4.83 8.91 -7.56
CA LEU A 145 6.22 9.07 -8.01
C LEU A 145 6.61 7.97 -9.03
N SER A 146 6.32 6.71 -8.73
CA SER A 146 6.63 5.62 -9.67
C SER A 146 5.82 5.69 -10.96
N ALA A 147 4.68 6.37 -10.97
CA ALA A 147 3.87 6.56 -12.16
C ALA A 147 4.40 7.65 -13.08
N VAL A 148 4.92 8.75 -12.51
CA VAL A 148 5.48 9.87 -13.27
C VAL A 148 6.99 9.71 -13.55
N ASN A 149 7.65 8.74 -12.92
CA ASN A 149 9.07 8.42 -13.11
C ASN A 149 9.27 6.89 -13.16
N PRO A 150 8.66 6.20 -14.16
CA PRO A 150 8.64 4.74 -14.20
C PRO A 150 10.04 4.12 -14.35
N ASP A 151 10.93 4.79 -15.04
CA ASP A 151 12.29 4.31 -15.33
C ASP A 151 13.32 4.80 -14.29
N GLY A 152 12.89 5.63 -13.33
CA GLY A 152 13.78 6.20 -12.30
C GLY A 152 14.85 7.15 -12.84
N THR A 153 14.66 7.68 -14.06
CA THR A 153 15.65 8.53 -14.75
C THR A 153 15.69 9.96 -14.21
N HIS A 154 14.60 10.42 -13.60
CA HIS A 154 14.51 11.74 -13.00
C HIS A 154 14.99 11.73 -11.55
N PRO A 155 15.95 12.63 -11.16
CA PRO A 155 16.36 12.77 -9.77
C PRO A 155 15.16 13.12 -8.87
N THR A 156 15.05 12.49 -7.71
CA THR A 156 14.00 12.79 -6.73
C THR A 156 14.56 13.62 -5.59
N VAL A 157 13.92 14.74 -5.28
CA VAL A 157 14.30 15.65 -4.20
C VAL A 157 13.24 15.63 -3.10
N PHE A 158 13.63 15.21 -1.89
CA PHE A 158 12.76 15.13 -0.73
C PHE A 158 12.88 16.40 0.13
N GLY A 159 11.91 17.29 -0.01
CA GLY A 159 11.94 18.58 0.68
C GLY A 159 12.99 19.55 0.13
N ARG A 160 12.95 20.79 0.62
CA ARG A 160 13.95 21.83 0.33
C ARG A 160 14.20 22.67 1.58
N GLU A 161 15.45 23.03 1.80
CA GLU A 161 15.84 23.90 2.90
C GLU A 161 16.93 24.86 2.44
N GLY A 162 16.93 26.11 2.95
CA GLY A 162 17.93 27.12 2.64
C GLY A 162 17.94 27.52 1.16
N PHE A 163 19.14 27.71 0.61
CA PHE A 163 19.33 28.03 -0.80
C PHE A 163 19.41 26.74 -1.63
N ALA A 164 18.25 26.27 -2.07
CA ALA A 164 18.08 25.00 -2.80
C ALA A 164 17.28 25.23 -4.11
N PRO A 165 17.91 25.84 -5.13
CA PRO A 165 17.25 26.07 -6.41
C PRO A 165 16.88 24.73 -7.08
N ARG A 166 15.81 24.76 -7.88
CA ARG A 166 15.39 23.60 -8.67
C ARG A 166 16.41 23.33 -9.79
N THR A 167 16.69 22.04 -10.01
CA THR A 167 17.44 21.57 -11.18
C THR A 167 16.50 21.03 -12.24
N ALA A 168 16.86 21.20 -13.51
CA ALA A 168 16.03 20.73 -14.62
C ALA A 168 15.81 19.21 -14.53
N GLY A 169 14.55 18.78 -14.71
CA GLY A 169 14.17 17.38 -14.74
C GLY A 169 14.08 16.71 -13.37
N GLU A 170 14.29 17.39 -12.25
CA GLU A 170 14.05 16.79 -10.93
C GLU A 170 12.55 16.71 -10.60
N ILE A 171 12.18 15.73 -9.80
CA ILE A 171 10.82 15.59 -9.23
C ILE A 171 10.91 15.87 -7.73
N GLY A 172 10.17 16.89 -7.26
CA GLY A 172 10.07 17.18 -5.83
C GLY A 172 9.03 16.31 -5.15
N VAL A 173 9.33 15.87 -3.92
CA VAL A 173 8.39 15.10 -3.08
C VAL A 173 8.39 15.67 -1.67
N HIS A 174 7.23 16.13 -1.21
CA HIS A 174 7.08 16.83 0.06
C HIS A 174 6.04 16.15 0.94
N ALA A 175 6.41 15.84 2.17
CA ALA A 175 5.56 15.18 3.15
C ALA A 175 5.25 16.12 4.32
N VAL A 176 3.98 16.45 4.50
CA VAL A 176 3.49 17.27 5.61
C VAL A 176 2.80 16.38 6.64
N ARG A 177 3.09 16.63 7.93
CA ARG A 177 2.48 15.92 9.07
C ARG A 177 1.86 16.93 10.02
N GLY A 178 0.53 16.88 10.20
CA GLY A 178 -0.17 17.82 11.08
C GLY A 178 -1.63 17.47 11.29
N GLY A 179 -2.19 17.94 12.39
CA GLY A 179 -3.62 17.79 12.70
C GLY A 179 -4.11 16.33 12.65
N THR A 180 -5.31 16.19 12.08
CA THR A 180 -6.04 14.91 11.94
C THR A 180 -6.38 14.58 10.48
N VAL A 181 -5.69 15.22 9.52
CA VAL A 181 -5.91 15.01 8.07
C VAL A 181 -5.72 13.53 7.72
N ALA A 182 -6.73 12.94 7.09
CA ALA A 182 -6.69 11.52 6.72
C ALA A 182 -5.62 11.24 5.64
N GLY A 183 -5.58 12.11 4.61
CA GLY A 183 -4.59 12.10 3.54
C GLY A 183 -5.02 13.02 2.40
N VAL A 184 -4.12 13.88 1.96
CA VAL A 184 -4.28 14.72 0.76
C VAL A 184 -3.05 14.52 -0.11
N HIS A 185 -3.24 14.41 -1.41
CA HIS A 185 -2.18 14.25 -2.40
C HIS A 185 -2.42 15.21 -3.57
N THR A 186 -1.40 15.95 -3.86
CA THR A 186 -1.37 16.92 -4.97
C THR A 186 -0.14 16.65 -5.83
#